data_7fa76a5c5ebc3cf8506d4ea758c76d9f
#
_entry.id   7fa76a5c5ebc3cf8506d4ea758c76d9f
#
_cell.length_a   1.000
_cell.length_b   1.000
_cell.length_c   1.000
_cell.angle_alpha   90.00
_cell.angle_beta   90.00
_cell.angle_gamma   90.00
#
_symmetry.space_group_name_H-M   'P 1'
#
loop_
_entity.id
_entity.type
_entity.pdbx_description
1 polymer ?
#
loop_
_entity_poly.entity_id
_entity_poly.type
_entity_poly.pdbx_seq_one_letter_code
_entity_poly.pdbx_strand_id
1 'polypeptide(L)'
;GYHIKDAPKSMQNWATTFTAEEISTFVRLPILYDGENIELPKETAAIQESDGIILGKDKNNYDVLIPQKLFPKHMFVCGVPGSGKTNTMLHLANSLWNYEVEENGSKQKLNIPFLVLEPAKKEYRELALFDIPELLIFSPSACTNFPIRINPFEFPRGLTLSEHISKLCQVFEGAFPIASPAPFILDHAIQAIYEKHGWNVKDINMGTKSYPLISELYDQFEKELLTTNYDSEIQG
;
A
#
# COMPACT_ATOMS: atom_id res chain seq x y z
N GLY A 1 30.77 -24.65 1.14
CA GLY A 1 30.72 -23.21 1.42
C GLY A 1 31.25 -22.44 0.22
N TYR A 2 30.50 -21.48 -0.27
CA TYR A 2 30.98 -20.56 -1.30
C TYR A 2 31.91 -19.53 -0.65
N HIS A 3 33.10 -19.33 -1.22
CA HIS A 3 34.01 -18.31 -0.76
C HIS A 3 33.64 -16.96 -1.38
N ILE A 4 33.79 -15.87 -0.58
CA ILE A 4 33.57 -14.47 -1.02
C ILE A 4 34.40 -14.14 -2.27
N LYS A 5 35.50 -14.85 -2.53
CA LYS A 5 36.34 -14.71 -3.73
C LYS A 5 35.61 -15.09 -5.04
N ASP A 6 34.56 -15.89 -4.95
CA ASP A 6 33.77 -16.33 -6.10
C ASP A 6 32.58 -15.41 -6.40
N ALA A 7 32.36 -14.38 -5.59
CA ALA A 7 31.34 -13.39 -5.81
C ALA A 7 31.74 -12.36 -6.90
N PRO A 8 30.78 -11.80 -7.64
CA PRO A 8 31.04 -10.70 -8.56
C PRO A 8 31.82 -9.56 -7.88
N LYS A 9 32.75 -8.92 -8.60
CA LYS A 9 33.60 -7.85 -8.05
C LYS A 9 32.82 -6.72 -7.37
N SER A 10 31.61 -6.45 -7.84
CA SER A 10 30.69 -5.47 -7.22
C SER A 10 30.21 -5.87 -5.83
N MET A 11 30.21 -7.17 -5.50
CA MET A 11 29.78 -7.69 -4.20
C MET A 11 30.98 -7.94 -3.26
N GLN A 12 32.20 -8.07 -3.79
CA GLN A 12 33.40 -8.28 -2.97
C GLN A 12 33.74 -7.07 -2.07
N ASN A 13 33.28 -5.88 -2.43
CA ASN A 13 33.47 -4.65 -1.65
C ASN A 13 32.42 -4.45 -0.54
N TRP A 14 31.43 -5.33 -0.43
CA TRP A 14 30.45 -5.32 0.66
C TRP A 14 31.00 -6.12 1.86
N ALA A 15 32.20 -5.79 2.28
CA ALA A 15 32.88 -6.47 3.39
C ALA A 15 32.42 -5.95 4.76
N THR A 16 31.13 -5.97 5.01
CA THR A 16 30.61 -6.16 6.35
C THR A 16 30.44 -7.66 6.53
N THR A 17 31.37 -8.28 7.21
CA THR A 17 31.30 -9.70 7.61
C THR A 17 30.16 -9.83 8.61
N PHE A 18 28.99 -10.24 8.14
CA PHE A 18 27.96 -10.75 9.03
C PHE A 18 28.29 -12.22 9.36
N THR A 19 28.18 -12.59 10.61
CA THR A 19 28.25 -14.00 11.01
C THR A 19 27.00 -14.72 10.51
N ALA A 20 27.06 -16.04 10.35
CA ALA A 20 25.91 -16.84 9.95
C ALA A 20 24.72 -16.67 10.93
N GLU A 21 24.99 -16.41 12.20
CA GLU A 21 23.99 -16.13 13.23
C GLU A 21 23.31 -14.78 13.04
N GLU A 22 24.04 -13.74 12.67
CA GLU A 22 23.48 -12.42 12.36
C GLU A 22 22.59 -12.46 11.12
N ILE A 23 23.01 -13.17 10.07
CA ILE A 23 22.19 -13.34 8.86
C ILE A 23 20.95 -14.19 9.15
N SER A 24 21.03 -15.20 10.00
CA SER A 24 19.90 -16.07 10.35
C SER A 24 18.78 -15.31 11.05
N THR A 25 19.07 -14.18 11.67
CA THR A 25 18.08 -13.31 12.30
C THR A 25 17.22 -12.57 11.26
N PHE A 26 17.80 -12.24 10.10
CA PHE A 26 17.12 -11.55 9.01
C PHE A 26 16.53 -12.49 7.96
N VAL A 27 17.11 -13.67 7.78
CA VAL A 27 16.71 -14.64 6.76
C VAL A 27 16.52 -16.00 7.44
N ARG A 28 15.38 -16.17 8.10
CA ARG A 28 14.90 -17.50 8.51
C ARG A 28 14.39 -18.25 7.30
N LEU A 29 15.26 -18.54 6.35
CA LEU A 29 14.97 -19.57 5.36
C LEU A 29 15.10 -20.92 6.06
N PRO A 30 14.14 -21.84 5.92
CA PRO A 30 14.33 -23.21 6.36
C PRO A 30 15.52 -23.76 5.59
N ILE A 31 16.65 -23.98 6.27
CA ILE A 31 17.81 -24.66 5.68
C ILE A 31 17.40 -26.12 5.61
N LEU A 32 17.07 -26.58 4.39
CA LEU A 32 16.89 -28.00 4.13
C LEU A 32 18.26 -28.66 4.18
N TYR A 33 18.53 -29.43 5.24
CA TYR A 33 19.61 -30.38 5.23
C TYR A 33 19.25 -31.52 4.28
N ASP A 34 20.19 -31.88 3.40
CA ASP A 34 20.02 -32.96 2.44
C ASP A 34 19.63 -34.25 3.18
N GLY A 35 18.42 -34.76 2.90
CA GLY A 35 17.93 -36.04 3.38
C GLY A 35 16.93 -36.04 4.53
N GLU A 36 16.66 -34.91 5.19
CA GLU A 36 15.59 -34.83 6.18
C GLU A 36 14.37 -34.08 5.59
N ASN A 37 13.27 -34.80 5.45
CA ASN A 37 11.98 -34.15 5.27
C ASN A 37 11.74 -33.30 6.52
N ILE A 38 11.73 -31.98 6.39
CA ILE A 38 11.13 -31.12 7.41
C ILE A 38 9.65 -31.51 7.42
N GLU A 39 9.30 -32.39 8.34
CA GLU A 39 7.92 -32.53 8.73
C GLU A 39 7.55 -31.19 9.37
N LEU A 40 6.86 -30.34 8.60
CA LEU A 40 6.12 -29.23 9.17
C LEU A 40 5.33 -29.82 10.32
N PRO A 41 5.35 -29.19 11.52
CA PRO A 41 4.59 -29.70 12.65
C PRO A 41 3.19 -30.02 12.17
N LYS A 42 2.78 -31.29 12.31
CA LYS A 42 1.47 -31.83 11.90
C LYS A 42 0.33 -31.20 12.68
N GLU A 43 0.64 -30.39 13.64
CA GLU A 43 -0.29 -29.60 14.42
C GLU A 43 -0.37 -28.19 13.78
N THR A 44 -1.11 -28.06 12.69
CA THR A 44 -2.06 -26.97 12.67
C THR A 44 -2.93 -27.24 13.87
N ALA A 45 -2.64 -26.58 15.00
CA ALA A 45 -3.56 -26.55 16.13
C ALA A 45 -4.91 -26.26 15.50
N ALA A 46 -5.83 -27.23 15.59
CA ALA A 46 -7.19 -27.03 15.14
C ALA A 46 -7.64 -25.80 15.94
N ILE A 47 -7.70 -24.65 15.27
CA ILE A 47 -8.23 -23.43 15.86
C ILE A 47 -9.69 -23.80 16.07
N GLN A 48 -10.04 -24.18 17.29
CA GLN A 48 -11.42 -24.52 17.70
C GLN A 48 -12.28 -23.24 17.77
N GLU A 49 -11.91 -22.20 17.07
CA GLU A 49 -12.72 -21.00 16.90
C GLU A 49 -13.69 -21.29 15.76
N SER A 50 -14.96 -21.36 16.13
CA SER A 50 -16.07 -21.60 15.20
C SER A 50 -16.40 -20.38 14.35
N ASP A 51 -15.76 -19.24 14.62
CA ASP A 51 -16.12 -17.93 14.05
C ASP A 51 -14.97 -17.34 13.24
N GLY A 52 -15.23 -17.12 11.94
CA GLY A 52 -14.23 -16.62 11.02
C GLY A 52 -14.59 -16.83 9.55
N ILE A 53 -13.69 -16.43 8.66
CA ILE A 53 -13.83 -16.63 7.22
C ILE A 53 -13.16 -17.94 6.81
N ILE A 54 -13.94 -18.84 6.22
CA ILE A 54 -13.45 -20.11 5.69
C ILE A 54 -12.68 -19.85 4.40
N LEU A 55 -11.39 -20.22 4.38
CA LEU A 55 -10.53 -20.12 3.18
C LEU A 55 -10.66 -21.34 2.27
N GLY A 56 -10.99 -22.47 2.84
CA GLY A 56 -11.07 -23.75 2.14
C GLY A 56 -10.97 -24.92 3.10
N LYS A 57 -10.59 -26.09 2.57
CA LYS A 57 -10.44 -27.32 3.33
C LYS A 57 -9.02 -27.85 3.26
N ASP A 58 -8.58 -28.44 4.37
CA ASP A 58 -7.30 -29.13 4.42
C ASP A 58 -7.38 -30.54 3.77
N LYS A 59 -6.26 -31.28 3.79
CA LYS A 59 -6.16 -32.64 3.25
C LYS A 59 -7.09 -33.63 3.97
N ASN A 60 -7.50 -33.32 5.19
CA ASN A 60 -8.37 -34.16 6.02
C ASN A 60 -9.84 -33.70 5.94
N ASN A 61 -10.16 -32.78 5.02
CA ASN A 61 -11.48 -32.20 4.83
C ASN A 61 -11.98 -31.30 6.00
N TYR A 62 -11.08 -30.83 6.86
CA TYR A 62 -11.38 -29.82 7.89
C TYR A 62 -11.33 -28.42 7.31
N ASP A 63 -12.24 -27.56 7.74
CA ASP A 63 -12.28 -26.17 7.33
C ASP A 63 -11.05 -25.41 7.87
N VAL A 64 -10.36 -24.72 6.96
CA VAL A 64 -9.29 -23.78 7.28
C VAL A 64 -9.88 -22.39 7.30
N LEU A 65 -9.88 -21.73 8.45
CA LEU A 65 -10.52 -20.42 8.62
C LEU A 65 -9.55 -19.38 9.14
N ILE A 66 -9.86 -18.12 8.82
CA ILE A 66 -9.23 -16.95 9.44
C ILE A 66 -10.16 -16.49 10.56
N PRO A 67 -9.76 -16.60 11.84
CA PRO A 67 -10.58 -16.15 12.95
C PRO A 67 -10.89 -14.65 12.88
N GLN A 68 -12.09 -14.24 13.30
CA GLN A 68 -12.53 -12.84 13.32
C GLN A 68 -11.55 -11.91 14.03
N LYS A 69 -10.95 -12.34 15.12
CA LYS A 69 -9.93 -11.58 15.88
C LYS A 69 -8.67 -11.20 15.06
N LEU A 70 -8.46 -11.87 13.90
CA LEU A 70 -7.34 -11.59 13.00
C LEU A 70 -7.69 -10.58 11.89
N PHE A 71 -8.96 -10.24 11.67
CA PHE A 71 -9.36 -9.28 10.62
C PHE A 71 -8.67 -7.92 10.72
N PRO A 72 -8.46 -7.32 11.90
CA PRO A 72 -7.74 -6.06 12.01
C PRO A 72 -6.22 -6.18 11.93
N LYS A 73 -5.67 -7.38 11.70
CA LYS A 73 -4.22 -7.60 11.61
C LYS A 73 -3.75 -7.62 10.15
N HIS A 74 -2.46 -7.35 9.96
CA HIS A 74 -1.84 -7.45 8.65
C HIS A 74 -1.77 -8.90 8.18
N MET A 75 -2.03 -9.11 6.88
CA MET A 75 -1.90 -10.40 6.21
C MET A 75 -0.99 -10.24 4.99
N PHE A 76 -0.14 -11.22 4.75
CA PHE A 76 0.70 -11.31 3.58
C PHE A 76 0.33 -12.55 2.77
N VAL A 77 -0.11 -12.36 1.51
CA VAL A 77 -0.47 -13.43 0.59
C VAL A 77 0.57 -13.50 -0.52
N CYS A 78 1.35 -14.57 -0.54
CA CYS A 78 2.42 -14.79 -1.52
C CYS A 78 2.26 -16.13 -2.23
N GLY A 79 2.91 -16.26 -3.38
CA GLY A 79 2.91 -17.46 -4.19
C GLY A 79 3.35 -17.17 -5.62
N VAL A 80 3.66 -18.23 -6.38
CA VAL A 80 4.02 -18.13 -7.79
C VAL A 80 2.85 -17.63 -8.66
N PRO A 81 3.09 -17.12 -9.87
CA PRO A 81 2.01 -16.81 -10.82
C PRO A 81 1.07 -18.02 -11.03
N GLY A 82 -0.23 -17.76 -11.04
CA GLY A 82 -1.24 -18.83 -11.21
C GLY A 82 -1.57 -19.63 -9.94
N SER A 83 -0.97 -19.34 -8.79
CA SER A 83 -1.24 -20.06 -7.52
C SER A 83 -2.57 -19.68 -6.84
N GLY A 84 -3.37 -18.80 -7.43
CA GLY A 84 -4.67 -18.41 -6.88
C GLY A 84 -4.67 -17.25 -5.91
N LYS A 85 -3.59 -16.47 -5.78
CA LYS A 85 -3.51 -15.31 -4.87
C LYS A 85 -4.69 -14.36 -5.03
N THR A 86 -4.97 -13.94 -6.27
CA THR A 86 -6.07 -13.02 -6.57
C THR A 86 -7.41 -13.64 -6.20
N ASN A 87 -7.64 -14.92 -6.54
CA ASN A 87 -8.87 -15.63 -6.18
C ASN A 87 -9.06 -15.69 -4.65
N THR A 88 -7.99 -15.91 -3.89
CA THR A 88 -8.02 -15.88 -2.43
C THR A 88 -8.44 -14.50 -1.91
N MET A 89 -7.89 -13.42 -2.49
CA MET A 89 -8.24 -12.06 -2.09
C MET A 89 -9.66 -11.67 -2.51
N LEU A 90 -10.14 -12.09 -3.69
CA LEU A 90 -11.52 -11.91 -4.12
C LEU A 90 -12.48 -12.64 -3.17
N HIS A 91 -12.16 -13.88 -2.81
CA HIS A 91 -12.93 -14.64 -1.84
C HIS A 91 -12.98 -13.95 -0.47
N LEU A 92 -11.84 -13.46 0.01
CA LEU A 92 -11.77 -12.73 1.29
C LEU A 92 -12.61 -11.45 1.27
N ALA A 93 -12.51 -10.64 0.21
CA ALA A 93 -13.28 -9.40 0.08
C ALA A 93 -14.79 -9.69 0.07
N ASN A 94 -15.23 -10.68 -0.70
CA ASN A 94 -16.63 -11.11 -0.74
C ASN A 94 -17.09 -11.65 0.62
N SER A 95 -16.25 -12.44 1.29
CA SER A 95 -16.58 -13.02 2.60
C SER A 95 -16.62 -11.98 3.70
N LEU A 96 -15.78 -10.94 3.66
CA LEU A 96 -15.84 -9.81 4.59
C LEU A 96 -17.16 -9.04 4.45
N TRP A 97 -17.58 -8.76 3.20
CA TRP A 97 -18.85 -8.08 2.94
C TRP A 97 -20.05 -8.91 3.41
N ASN A 98 -20.02 -10.21 3.17
CA ASN A 98 -21.11 -11.13 3.54
C ASN A 98 -20.91 -11.78 4.91
N TYR A 99 -19.99 -11.25 5.75
CA TYR A 99 -19.71 -11.84 7.04
C TYR A 99 -20.90 -11.73 7.98
N GLU A 100 -21.30 -12.87 8.55
CA GLU A 100 -22.42 -12.97 9.47
C GLU A 100 -21.92 -13.30 10.87
N VAL A 101 -22.49 -12.66 11.86
CA VAL A 101 -22.33 -13.00 13.28
C VAL A 101 -23.65 -13.47 13.84
N GLU A 102 -23.59 -14.41 14.78
CA GLU A 102 -24.77 -14.84 15.50
C GLU A 102 -24.88 -14.08 16.83
N GLU A 103 -25.87 -13.20 16.91
CA GLU A 103 -26.21 -12.48 18.15
C GLU A 103 -27.62 -12.85 18.59
N ASN A 104 -27.76 -13.29 19.84
CA ASN A 104 -29.05 -13.66 20.44
C ASN A 104 -29.89 -14.67 19.63
N GLY A 105 -29.23 -15.64 18.96
CA GLY A 105 -29.87 -16.63 18.12
C GLY A 105 -30.36 -16.14 16.76
N SER A 106 -29.97 -14.93 16.36
CA SER A 106 -30.23 -14.36 15.04
C SER A 106 -28.92 -14.07 14.32
N LYS A 107 -28.88 -14.42 13.01
CA LYS A 107 -27.73 -14.09 12.16
C LYS A 107 -27.85 -12.66 11.65
N GLN A 108 -26.82 -11.86 11.86
CA GLN A 108 -26.71 -10.49 11.38
C GLN A 108 -25.51 -10.34 10.44
N LYS A 109 -25.73 -9.78 9.24
CA LYS A 109 -24.64 -9.40 8.35
C LYS A 109 -23.96 -8.13 8.88
N LEU A 110 -22.64 -8.17 9.00
CA LEU A 110 -21.85 -7.01 9.43
C LEU A 110 -21.48 -6.08 8.26
N ASN A 111 -21.52 -6.56 7.02
CA ASN A 111 -21.12 -5.81 5.81
C ASN A 111 -19.78 -5.09 6.04
N ILE A 112 -18.74 -5.84 6.40
CA ILE A 112 -17.43 -5.26 6.71
C ILE A 112 -16.88 -4.58 5.45
N PRO A 113 -16.67 -3.26 5.47
CA PRO A 113 -16.20 -2.54 4.30
C PRO A 113 -14.74 -2.88 3.99
N PHE A 114 -14.39 -2.84 2.70
CA PHE A 114 -13.03 -3.06 2.25
C PHE A 114 -12.64 -2.04 1.18
N LEU A 115 -11.35 -1.80 1.05
CA LEU A 115 -10.74 -0.98 -0.02
C LEU A 115 -9.68 -1.81 -0.72
N VAL A 116 -9.77 -1.90 -2.04
CA VAL A 116 -8.75 -2.55 -2.87
C VAL A 116 -7.99 -1.50 -3.67
N LEU A 117 -6.68 -1.47 -3.51
CA LEU A 117 -5.77 -0.66 -4.33
C LEU A 117 -5.05 -1.58 -5.29
N GLU A 118 -5.36 -1.46 -6.58
CA GLU A 118 -4.80 -2.31 -7.64
C GLU A 118 -4.01 -1.46 -8.65
N PRO A 119 -2.69 -1.29 -8.45
CA PRO A 119 -1.90 -0.38 -9.26
C PRO A 119 -1.57 -0.92 -10.66
N ALA A 120 -1.51 -2.24 -10.86
CA ALA A 120 -0.91 -2.82 -12.06
C ALA A 120 -1.85 -3.67 -12.93
N LYS A 121 -2.95 -4.20 -12.35
CA LYS A 121 -3.84 -5.14 -13.02
C LYS A 121 -5.29 -4.68 -12.97
N LYS A 122 -6.20 -5.51 -13.48
CA LYS A 122 -7.65 -5.22 -13.48
C LYS A 122 -8.47 -6.42 -12.99
N GLU A 123 -7.82 -7.34 -12.28
CA GLU A 123 -8.42 -8.62 -11.87
C GLU A 123 -9.51 -8.43 -10.81
N TYR A 124 -9.35 -7.44 -9.91
CA TYR A 124 -10.33 -7.16 -8.86
C TYR A 124 -11.65 -6.59 -9.36
N ARG A 125 -11.75 -6.22 -10.65
CA ARG A 125 -13.05 -5.87 -11.26
C ARG A 125 -14.01 -7.05 -11.26
N GLU A 126 -13.53 -8.27 -11.14
CA GLU A 126 -14.35 -9.48 -10.98
C GLU A 126 -15.21 -9.45 -9.71
N LEU A 127 -14.89 -8.59 -8.72
CA LEU A 127 -15.78 -8.32 -7.60
C LEU A 127 -17.18 -7.85 -8.03
N ALA A 128 -17.31 -7.23 -9.20
CA ALA A 128 -18.61 -6.85 -9.77
C ALA A 128 -19.50 -8.05 -10.15
N LEU A 129 -18.95 -9.28 -10.21
CA LEU A 129 -19.68 -10.51 -10.44
C LEU A 129 -20.30 -11.08 -9.15
N PHE A 130 -19.87 -10.58 -7.99
CA PHE A 130 -20.44 -10.95 -6.70
C PHE A 130 -21.58 -10.02 -6.32
N ASP A 131 -22.46 -10.49 -5.46
CA ASP A 131 -23.60 -9.69 -4.95
C ASP A 131 -23.13 -8.70 -3.87
N ILE A 132 -22.49 -7.61 -4.32
CA ILE A 132 -22.04 -6.49 -3.50
C ILE A 132 -22.65 -5.21 -4.05
N PRO A 133 -23.91 -4.86 -3.67
CA PRO A 133 -24.64 -3.73 -4.26
C PRO A 133 -23.95 -2.37 -4.14
N GLU A 134 -23.14 -2.19 -3.09
CA GLU A 134 -22.46 -0.93 -2.78
C GLU A 134 -21.03 -0.88 -3.32
N LEU A 135 -20.63 -1.81 -4.20
CA LEU A 135 -19.31 -1.83 -4.79
C LEU A 135 -19.12 -0.64 -5.73
N LEU A 136 -18.11 0.16 -5.44
CA LEU A 136 -17.67 1.28 -6.27
C LEU A 136 -16.31 0.95 -6.89
N ILE A 137 -16.22 1.02 -8.21
CA ILE A 137 -14.99 0.77 -8.95
C ILE A 137 -14.56 2.06 -9.64
N PHE A 138 -13.45 2.62 -9.17
CA PHE A 138 -12.84 3.82 -9.75
C PHE A 138 -11.65 3.47 -10.63
N SER A 139 -11.34 4.34 -11.58
CA SER A 139 -10.14 4.24 -12.40
C SER A 139 -9.45 5.61 -12.52
N PRO A 140 -8.11 5.67 -12.53
CA PRO A 140 -7.40 6.93 -12.77
C PRO A 140 -7.55 7.45 -14.21
N SER A 141 -8.03 6.61 -15.13
CA SER A 141 -8.23 7.03 -16.54
C SER A 141 -9.45 7.93 -16.68
N ALA A 142 -9.27 9.07 -17.34
CA ALA A 142 -10.35 10.00 -17.66
C ALA A 142 -11.42 9.43 -18.61
N CYS A 143 -11.09 8.34 -19.32
CA CYS A 143 -11.98 7.69 -20.30
C CYS A 143 -12.93 6.65 -19.68
N THR A 144 -13.07 6.60 -18.37
CA THR A 144 -13.96 5.68 -17.66
C THR A 144 -15.21 6.39 -17.15
N ASN A 145 -16.28 5.63 -16.94
CA ASN A 145 -17.53 6.19 -16.39
C ASN A 145 -17.38 6.74 -14.96
N PHE A 146 -16.40 6.22 -14.21
CA PHE A 146 -16.11 6.63 -12.83
C PHE A 146 -14.62 6.93 -12.66
N PRO A 147 -14.12 8.08 -13.19
CA PRO A 147 -12.75 8.49 -12.96
C PRO A 147 -12.56 8.88 -11.49
N ILE A 148 -11.49 8.40 -10.88
CA ILE A 148 -11.10 8.91 -9.58
C ILE A 148 -10.54 10.32 -9.75
N ARG A 149 -11.07 11.27 -8.99
CA ARG A 149 -10.61 12.66 -8.97
C ARG A 149 -10.24 13.01 -7.54
N ILE A 150 -8.95 13.07 -7.28
CA ILE A 150 -8.40 13.45 -5.97
C ILE A 150 -7.61 14.73 -6.17
N ASN A 151 -7.93 15.77 -5.39
CA ASN A 151 -7.07 16.92 -5.29
C ASN A 151 -5.98 16.63 -4.24
N PRO A 152 -4.71 16.49 -4.63
CA PRO A 152 -3.64 16.15 -3.69
C PRO A 152 -3.39 17.24 -2.63
N PHE A 153 -3.90 18.44 -2.84
CA PHE A 153 -3.76 19.56 -1.91
C PHE A 153 -4.84 19.57 -0.81
N GLU A 154 -5.89 18.78 -0.94
CA GLU A 154 -6.83 18.58 0.16
C GLU A 154 -6.23 17.69 1.23
N PHE A 155 -6.40 18.06 2.49
CA PHE A 155 -5.87 17.28 3.61
C PHE A 155 -6.86 17.23 4.79
N PRO A 156 -6.76 16.21 5.65
CA PRO A 156 -7.70 15.97 6.75
C PRO A 156 -7.78 17.14 7.71
N ARG A 157 -8.98 17.34 8.29
CA ARG A 157 -9.17 18.31 9.40
C ARG A 157 -8.32 17.90 10.60
N GLY A 158 -7.79 18.90 11.29
CA GLY A 158 -6.94 18.69 12.46
C GLY A 158 -5.46 18.48 12.14
N LEU A 159 -5.09 18.31 10.86
CA LEU A 159 -3.70 18.23 10.42
C LEU A 159 -3.15 19.64 10.17
N THR A 160 -1.87 19.88 10.44
CA THR A 160 -1.20 21.14 10.10
C THR A 160 -0.80 21.16 8.62
N LEU A 161 -0.77 22.35 8.02
CA LEU A 161 -0.35 22.50 6.64
C LEU A 161 1.11 22.05 6.45
N SER A 162 2.01 22.32 7.39
CA SER A 162 3.41 21.89 7.31
C SER A 162 3.58 20.37 7.25
N GLU A 163 2.80 19.63 8.05
CA GLU A 163 2.82 18.16 8.00
C GLU A 163 2.31 17.64 6.66
N HIS A 164 1.27 18.29 6.12
CA HIS A 164 0.73 17.90 4.83
C HIS A 164 1.73 18.18 3.69
N ILE A 165 2.33 19.37 3.64
CA ILE A 165 3.34 19.73 2.63
C ILE A 165 4.51 18.74 2.65
N SER A 166 5.03 18.42 3.84
CA SER A 166 6.12 17.44 3.97
C SER A 166 5.78 16.07 3.38
N LYS A 167 4.55 15.59 3.64
CA LYS A 167 4.06 14.32 3.07
C LYS A 167 3.87 14.41 1.55
N LEU A 168 3.36 15.54 1.07
CA LEU A 168 3.12 15.76 -0.35
C LEU A 168 4.44 15.79 -1.14
N CYS A 169 5.45 16.49 -0.63
CA CYS A 169 6.80 16.46 -1.21
C CYS A 169 7.37 15.04 -1.28
N GLN A 170 7.27 14.25 -0.21
CA GLN A 170 7.69 12.86 -0.20
C GLN A 170 6.97 12.00 -1.26
N VAL A 171 5.67 12.24 -1.48
CA VAL A 171 4.90 11.54 -2.52
C VAL A 171 5.42 11.90 -3.91
N PHE A 172 5.67 13.19 -4.18
CA PHE A 172 6.24 13.62 -5.47
C PHE A 172 7.65 13.07 -5.70
N GLU A 173 8.52 13.12 -4.70
CA GLU A 173 9.88 12.56 -4.77
C GLU A 173 9.87 11.03 -4.98
N GLY A 174 8.92 10.34 -4.36
CA GLY A 174 8.75 8.89 -4.55
C GLY A 174 8.15 8.51 -5.90
N ALA A 175 7.33 9.37 -6.50
CA ALA A 175 6.67 9.12 -7.78
C ALA A 175 7.53 9.51 -9.00
N PHE A 176 8.40 10.51 -8.83
CA PHE A 176 9.23 11.06 -9.91
C PHE A 176 10.70 11.09 -9.51
N PRO A 177 11.63 10.79 -10.44
CA PRO A 177 13.06 10.92 -10.17
C PRO A 177 13.46 12.40 -10.17
N ILE A 178 13.21 13.08 -9.06
CA ILE A 178 13.49 14.51 -8.88
C ILE A 178 14.90 14.68 -8.32
N ALA A 179 15.80 15.31 -9.08
CA ALA A 179 17.16 15.64 -8.64
C ALA A 179 17.23 17.03 -8.03
N SER A 180 18.23 17.27 -7.14
CA SER A 180 18.51 18.62 -6.60
C SER A 180 18.82 19.59 -7.76
N PRO A 181 18.29 20.84 -7.75
CA PRO A 181 17.57 21.50 -6.65
C PRO A 181 16.04 21.42 -6.72
N ALA A 182 15.47 20.62 -7.64
CA ALA A 182 14.04 20.59 -7.89
C ALA A 182 13.15 20.24 -6.66
N PRO A 183 13.55 19.38 -5.69
CA PRO A 183 12.77 19.19 -4.47
C PRO A 183 12.56 20.46 -3.66
N PHE A 184 13.59 21.32 -3.58
CA PHE A 184 13.53 22.60 -2.90
C PHE A 184 12.58 23.59 -3.58
N ILE A 185 12.66 23.65 -4.92
CA ILE A 185 11.76 24.49 -5.74
C ILE A 185 10.31 24.01 -5.58
N LEU A 186 10.09 22.69 -5.55
CA LEU A 186 8.77 22.09 -5.36
C LEU A 186 8.16 22.48 -4.02
N ASP A 187 8.94 22.38 -2.93
CA ASP A 187 8.48 22.77 -1.58
C ASP A 187 8.06 24.24 -1.56
N HIS A 188 8.89 25.13 -2.10
CA HIS A 188 8.57 26.54 -2.21
C HIS A 188 7.34 26.82 -3.06
N ALA A 189 7.21 26.17 -4.22
CA ALA A 189 6.06 26.33 -5.09
C ALA A 189 4.77 25.88 -4.42
N ILE A 190 4.80 24.75 -3.68
CA ILE A 190 3.65 24.26 -2.92
C ILE A 190 3.26 25.26 -1.82
N GLN A 191 4.21 25.78 -1.06
CA GLN A 191 3.93 26.79 -0.04
C GLN A 191 3.29 28.04 -0.66
N ALA A 192 3.86 28.54 -1.76
CA ALA A 192 3.38 29.75 -2.42
C ALA A 192 1.95 29.62 -2.97
N ILE A 193 1.55 28.46 -3.49
CA ILE A 193 0.15 28.27 -3.93
C ILE A 193 -0.83 28.22 -2.77
N TYR A 194 -0.45 27.62 -1.63
CA TYR A 194 -1.28 27.66 -0.43
C TYR A 194 -1.43 29.05 0.15
N GLU A 195 -0.36 29.87 0.14
CA GLU A 195 -0.42 31.27 0.57
C GLU A 195 -1.38 32.10 -0.28
N LYS A 196 -1.47 31.89 -1.60
CA LYS A 196 -2.46 32.52 -2.49
C LYS A 196 -3.91 32.21 -2.07
N HIS A 197 -4.14 31.02 -1.48
CA HIS A 197 -5.43 30.62 -0.92
C HIS A 197 -5.63 31.04 0.54
N GLY A 198 -4.73 31.89 1.07
CA GLY A 198 -4.81 32.44 2.42
C GLY A 198 -4.39 31.48 3.52
N TRP A 199 -3.66 30.40 3.17
CA TRP A 199 -3.08 29.49 4.16
C TRP A 199 -1.74 30.01 4.66
N ASN A 200 -1.47 29.74 5.95
CA ASN A 200 -0.15 29.86 6.53
C ASN A 200 0.37 28.47 6.87
N VAL A 201 1.68 28.24 6.77
CA VAL A 201 2.32 26.93 7.02
C VAL A 201 1.98 26.33 8.39
N LYS A 202 1.70 27.19 9.39
CA LYS A 202 1.32 26.77 10.75
C LYS A 202 -0.19 26.55 10.94
N ASP A 203 -0.99 26.82 9.93
CA ASP A 203 -2.44 26.65 10.06
C ASP A 203 -2.82 25.19 10.20
N ILE A 204 -3.82 24.96 11.05
CA ILE A 204 -4.49 23.68 11.18
C ILE A 204 -5.73 23.69 10.27
N ASN A 205 -5.96 22.62 9.55
CA ASN A 205 -7.13 22.51 8.69
C ASN A 205 -8.43 22.46 9.51
N MET A 206 -9.22 23.52 9.45
CA MET A 206 -10.55 23.62 10.07
C MET A 206 -11.67 23.44 9.03
N GLY A 207 -11.33 23.23 7.75
CA GLY A 207 -12.31 23.06 6.66
C GLY A 207 -12.96 24.36 6.20
N THR A 208 -12.33 25.50 6.41
CA THR A 208 -12.89 26.84 6.11
C THR A 208 -12.22 27.53 4.91
N LYS A 209 -11.06 27.05 4.46
CA LYS A 209 -10.28 27.62 3.37
C LYS A 209 -10.39 26.77 2.12
N SER A 210 -10.23 27.38 0.95
CA SER A 210 -10.11 26.69 -0.33
C SER A 210 -8.71 26.05 -0.47
N TYR A 211 -8.63 25.06 -1.34
CA TYR A 211 -7.38 24.35 -1.63
C TYR A 211 -6.88 24.70 -3.02
N PRO A 212 -5.55 24.73 -3.21
CA PRO A 212 -4.97 24.88 -4.53
C PRO A 212 -5.33 23.73 -5.48
N LEU A 213 -5.07 23.91 -6.77
CA LEU A 213 -5.20 22.90 -7.79
C LEU A 213 -3.82 22.54 -8.38
N ILE A 214 -3.73 21.36 -9.00
CA ILE A 214 -2.48 20.90 -9.64
C ILE A 214 -2.01 21.83 -10.76
N SER A 215 -2.91 22.49 -11.48
CA SER A 215 -2.59 23.49 -12.49
C SER A 215 -1.87 24.70 -11.90
N GLU A 216 -2.28 25.14 -10.69
CA GLU A 216 -1.63 26.26 -10.02
C GLU A 216 -0.22 25.91 -9.56
N LEU A 217 0.01 24.64 -9.18
CA LEU A 217 1.37 24.15 -8.88
C LEU A 217 2.26 24.21 -10.12
N TYR A 218 1.75 23.74 -11.27
CA TYR A 218 2.51 23.79 -12.52
C TYR A 218 2.96 25.21 -12.87
N ASP A 219 2.01 26.15 -12.86
CA ASP A 219 2.28 27.56 -13.18
C ASP A 219 3.27 28.20 -12.18
N GLN A 220 3.15 27.87 -10.90
CA GLN A 220 4.04 28.39 -9.87
C GLN A 220 5.43 27.78 -9.95
N PHE A 221 5.53 26.47 -10.20
CA PHE A 221 6.80 25.77 -10.32
C PHE A 221 7.60 26.28 -11.53
N GLU A 222 6.97 26.50 -12.69
CA GLU A 222 7.58 27.10 -13.86
C GLU A 222 8.11 28.50 -13.56
N LYS A 223 7.34 29.31 -12.85
CA LYS A 223 7.74 30.65 -12.41
C LYS A 223 8.97 30.64 -11.50
N GLU A 224 9.01 29.72 -10.53
CA GLU A 224 10.15 29.57 -9.61
C GLU A 224 11.42 29.13 -10.37
N LEU A 225 11.30 28.21 -11.33
CA LEU A 225 12.41 27.79 -12.19
C LEU A 225 13.01 28.97 -12.96
N LEU A 226 12.16 29.81 -13.55
CA LEU A 226 12.62 30.97 -14.34
C LEU A 226 13.28 32.07 -13.49
N THR A 227 12.85 32.21 -12.23
CA THR A 227 13.39 33.25 -11.33
C THR A 227 14.69 32.85 -10.65
N THR A 228 14.99 31.56 -10.56
CA THR A 228 16.11 31.04 -9.74
C THR A 228 17.41 30.88 -10.52
N ASN A 229 17.53 31.31 -11.77
CA ASN A 229 18.78 31.28 -12.60
C ASN A 229 19.58 29.96 -12.52
N TYR A 230 18.88 28.81 -12.46
CA TYR A 230 19.51 27.50 -12.53
C TYR A 230 19.94 27.22 -13.99
N ASP A 231 21.13 26.63 -14.14
CA ASP A 231 21.72 26.27 -15.42
C ASP A 231 20.77 25.46 -16.33
N SER A 232 20.92 25.62 -17.64
CA SER A 232 20.08 25.05 -18.70
C SER A 232 19.89 23.52 -18.67
N GLU A 233 20.63 22.79 -17.85
CA GLU A 233 20.50 21.33 -17.66
C GLU A 233 19.22 20.92 -16.90
N ILE A 234 18.56 21.85 -16.21
CA ILE A 234 17.35 21.57 -15.43
C ILE A 234 16.07 21.93 -16.22
N GLN A 235 16.21 22.64 -17.31
CA GLN A 235 15.09 23.11 -18.16
C GLN A 235 14.70 22.14 -19.29
N GLY A 236 15.30 20.95 -19.35
CA GLY A 236 15.09 19.93 -20.39
C GLY A 236 14.13 18.81 -20.03
#